data_c6c01e238f3c90dbbb96947f5f0504d9
#
_entry.id   c6c01e238f3c90dbbb96947f5f0504d9
#
_cell.length_a   1.000
_cell.length_b   1.000
_cell.length_c   1.000
_cell.angle_alpha   90.00
_cell.angle_beta   90.00
_cell.angle_gamma   90.00
#
_symmetry.space_group_name_H-M   'P 1'
#
loop_
_entity.id
_entity.type
_entity.pdbx_description
1 polymer ?
#
loop_
_entity_poly.entity_id
_entity_poly.type
_entity_poly.pdbx_seq_one_letter_code
_entity_poly.pdbx_strand_id
1 'polypeptide(L)'
;IAGLKRALKASLGIVLCLLILNIIFSLGATILFGSKAPELFGSPFSSMYHMFKVFTIEGWHEIPDQLVQQGGSESWIFGVRAYFIFAVSIGGLLGLSLANAIFVDEMTIDNNMKLEKLVRELTKEVRHLRDEVSSNNDANE
;
A
#
# COMPACT_ATOMS: atom_id res chain seq x y z
N ILE A 1 1.79 -0.80 21.10
CA ILE A 1 0.47 -0.20 20.81
C ILE A 1 0.61 1.15 20.08
N ALA A 2 1.58 2.03 20.46
CA ALA A 2 1.78 3.32 19.82
C ALA A 2 2.25 3.21 18.35
N GLY A 3 3.20 2.32 18.05
CA GLY A 3 3.71 2.06 16.71
C GLY A 3 2.63 1.52 15.76
N LEU A 4 1.82 0.56 16.23
CA LEU A 4 0.71 0.03 15.46
C LEU A 4 -0.31 1.12 15.09
N LYS A 5 -0.60 2.03 16.02
CA LYS A 5 -1.53 3.15 15.79
C LYS A 5 -0.99 4.15 14.77
N ARG A 6 0.33 4.36 14.74
CA ARG A 6 1.01 5.21 13.75
C ARG A 6 1.03 4.55 12.38
N ALA A 7 1.41 3.26 12.30
CA ALA A 7 1.38 2.48 11.06
C ALA A 7 -0.02 2.43 10.43
N LEU A 8 -1.07 2.21 11.25
CA LEU A 8 -2.45 2.26 10.78
C LEU A 8 -2.84 3.64 10.25
N LYS A 9 -2.37 4.74 10.88
CA LYS A 9 -2.67 6.10 10.42
C LYS A 9 -1.95 6.43 9.10
N ALA A 10 -0.71 5.98 8.93
CA ALA A 10 0.05 6.15 7.69
C ALA A 10 -0.55 5.33 6.55
N SER A 11 -0.91 4.07 6.81
CA SER A 11 -1.53 3.20 5.80
C SER A 11 -2.92 3.66 5.38
N LEU A 12 -3.66 4.39 6.23
CA LEU A 12 -4.96 4.95 5.88
C LEU A 12 -4.89 5.91 4.68
N GLY A 13 -3.84 6.72 4.59
CA GLY A 13 -3.60 7.62 3.46
C GLY A 13 -3.46 6.87 2.14
N ILE A 14 -2.75 5.74 2.16
CA ILE A 14 -2.56 4.90 0.97
C ILE A 14 -3.85 4.19 0.59
N VAL A 15 -4.55 3.61 1.57
CA VAL A 15 -5.85 2.98 1.32
C VAL A 15 -6.82 3.98 0.68
N LEU A 16 -6.84 5.22 1.16
CA LEU A 16 -7.65 6.29 0.57
C LEU A 16 -7.22 6.61 -0.87
N CYS A 17 -5.92 6.69 -1.13
CA CYS A 17 -5.37 6.90 -2.48
C CYS A 17 -5.77 5.76 -3.42
N LEU A 18 -5.63 4.51 -2.99
CA LEU A 18 -6.02 3.34 -3.76
C LEU A 18 -7.54 3.30 -4.02
N LEU A 19 -8.34 3.75 -3.06
CA LEU A 19 -9.79 3.85 -3.22
C LEU A 19 -10.15 4.92 -4.26
N ILE A 20 -9.50 6.07 -4.25
CA ILE A 20 -9.68 7.12 -5.27
C ILE A 20 -9.28 6.59 -6.66
N LEU A 21 -8.15 5.91 -6.78
CA LEU A 21 -7.73 5.26 -8.02
C LEU A 21 -8.75 4.21 -8.49
N ASN A 22 -9.27 3.40 -7.56
CA ASN A 22 -10.32 2.43 -7.88
C ASN A 22 -11.57 3.12 -8.44
N ILE A 23 -12.01 4.24 -7.87
CA ILE A 23 -13.14 5.02 -8.38
C ILE A 23 -12.86 5.53 -9.81
N ILE A 24 -11.68 6.10 -10.05
CA ILE A 24 -11.30 6.63 -11.37
C ILE A 24 -11.32 5.53 -12.43
N PHE A 25 -10.67 4.40 -12.16
CA PHE A 25 -10.67 3.25 -13.07
C PHE A 25 -12.07 2.65 -13.25
N SER A 26 -12.89 2.62 -12.20
CA SER A 26 -14.26 2.11 -12.27
C SER A 26 -15.16 2.96 -13.15
N LEU A 27 -15.04 4.28 -13.06
CA LEU A 27 -15.75 5.19 -13.95
C LEU A 27 -15.29 5.02 -15.42
N GLY A 28 -13.98 4.90 -15.65
CA GLY A 28 -13.41 4.58 -16.95
C GLY A 28 -13.96 3.26 -17.50
N ALA A 29 -13.97 2.21 -16.69
CA ALA A 29 -14.51 0.91 -17.09
C ALA A 29 -16.02 0.96 -17.39
N THR A 30 -16.80 1.72 -16.61
CA THR A 30 -18.24 1.92 -16.87
C THR A 30 -18.46 2.57 -18.23
N ILE A 31 -17.70 3.60 -18.56
CA ILE A 31 -17.82 4.34 -19.84
C ILE A 31 -17.38 3.47 -21.01
N LEU A 32 -16.26 2.76 -20.87
CA LEU A 32 -15.68 2.00 -21.99
C LEU A 32 -16.38 0.66 -22.25
N PHE A 33 -16.78 -0.03 -21.18
CA PHE A 33 -17.24 -1.42 -21.24
C PHE A 33 -18.70 -1.61 -20.83
N GLY A 34 -19.35 -0.61 -20.22
CA GLY A 34 -20.70 -0.73 -19.67
C GLY A 34 -21.77 -1.12 -20.68
N SER A 35 -21.64 -0.66 -21.95
CA SER A 35 -22.58 -1.04 -23.01
C SER A 35 -22.38 -2.46 -23.53
N LYS A 36 -21.17 -3.01 -23.43
CA LYS A 36 -20.84 -4.36 -23.94
C LYS A 36 -20.95 -5.44 -22.85
N ALA A 37 -20.66 -5.08 -21.61
CA ALA A 37 -20.77 -5.98 -20.46
C ALA A 37 -21.53 -5.32 -19.30
N PRO A 38 -22.85 -5.11 -19.48
CA PRO A 38 -23.66 -4.41 -18.48
C PRO A 38 -23.73 -5.12 -17.14
N GLU A 39 -23.59 -6.45 -17.10
CA GLU A 39 -23.53 -7.24 -15.89
C GLU A 39 -22.29 -6.94 -15.03
N LEU A 40 -21.16 -6.57 -15.66
CA LEU A 40 -19.90 -6.27 -14.97
C LEU A 40 -19.73 -4.76 -14.76
N PHE A 41 -20.01 -3.96 -15.79
CA PHE A 41 -19.68 -2.52 -15.86
C PHE A 41 -20.87 -1.61 -16.14
N GLY A 42 -22.12 -2.12 -16.06
CA GLY A 42 -23.34 -1.35 -16.33
C GLY A 42 -23.64 -0.26 -15.30
N SER A 43 -23.00 -0.28 -14.14
CA SER A 43 -23.11 0.77 -13.15
C SER A 43 -21.77 1.06 -12.48
N PRO A 44 -21.54 2.30 -11.96
CA PRO A 44 -20.32 2.63 -11.23
C PRO A 44 -20.05 1.70 -10.03
N PHE A 45 -21.07 1.29 -9.29
CA PHE A 45 -20.92 0.39 -8.14
C PHE A 45 -20.49 -1.02 -8.55
N SER A 46 -21.09 -1.59 -9.61
CA SER A 46 -20.64 -2.88 -10.15
C SER A 46 -19.21 -2.78 -10.64
N SER A 47 -18.88 -1.72 -11.36
CA SER A 47 -17.51 -1.47 -11.84
C SER A 47 -16.50 -1.35 -10.70
N MET A 48 -16.85 -0.67 -9.59
CA MET A 48 -15.99 -0.56 -8.42
C MET A 48 -15.67 -1.93 -7.81
N TYR A 49 -16.65 -2.81 -7.72
CA TYR A 49 -16.46 -4.15 -7.21
C TYR A 49 -15.52 -4.97 -8.10
N HIS A 50 -15.73 -4.93 -9.41
CA HIS A 50 -14.89 -5.66 -10.36
C HIS A 50 -13.48 -5.07 -10.47
N MET A 51 -13.34 -3.75 -10.44
CA MET A 51 -12.03 -3.10 -10.41
C MET A 51 -11.30 -3.33 -9.08
N PHE A 52 -12.02 -3.48 -7.96
CA PHE A 52 -11.42 -3.88 -6.70
C PHE A 52 -10.76 -5.26 -6.79
N LYS A 53 -11.41 -6.24 -7.43
CA LYS A 53 -10.81 -7.55 -7.71
C LYS A 53 -9.53 -7.43 -8.55
N VAL A 54 -9.54 -6.58 -9.58
CA VAL A 54 -8.37 -6.31 -10.41
C VAL A 54 -7.24 -5.72 -9.58
N PHE A 55 -7.52 -4.79 -8.68
CA PHE A 55 -6.53 -4.15 -7.81
C PHE A 55 -5.96 -5.11 -6.76
N THR A 56 -6.75 -6.05 -6.27
CA THR A 56 -6.28 -7.11 -5.36
C THR A 56 -5.61 -8.27 -6.10
N ILE A 57 -5.53 -8.18 -7.44
CA ILE A 57 -4.93 -9.20 -8.34
C ILE A 57 -5.72 -10.54 -8.29
N GLU A 58 -6.89 -10.55 -7.70
CA GLU A 58 -7.74 -11.73 -7.61
C GLU A 58 -8.50 -11.95 -8.93
N GLY A 59 -8.08 -12.95 -9.70
CA GLY A 59 -8.72 -13.28 -10.98
C GLY A 59 -8.73 -12.13 -12.01
N TRP A 60 -7.73 -11.24 -11.95
CA TRP A 60 -7.67 -10.03 -12.79
C TRP A 60 -7.79 -10.31 -14.29
N HIS A 61 -7.32 -11.48 -14.75
CA HIS A 61 -7.34 -11.90 -16.14
C HIS A 61 -8.72 -12.42 -16.59
N GLU A 62 -9.56 -12.89 -15.69
CA GLU A 62 -10.88 -13.44 -16.01
C GLU A 62 -11.81 -12.38 -16.61
N ILE A 63 -11.74 -11.16 -16.09
CA ILE A 63 -12.59 -10.05 -16.54
C ILE A 63 -12.25 -9.61 -17.97
N PRO A 64 -11.01 -9.29 -18.34
CA PRO A 64 -10.69 -8.99 -19.73
C PRO A 64 -10.92 -10.18 -20.68
N ASP A 65 -10.71 -11.41 -20.24
CA ASP A 65 -10.98 -12.58 -21.07
C ASP A 65 -12.48 -12.75 -21.36
N GLN A 66 -13.37 -12.51 -20.40
CA GLN A 66 -14.81 -12.48 -20.63
C GLN A 66 -15.22 -11.38 -21.62
N LEU A 67 -14.63 -10.17 -21.54
CA LEU A 67 -14.91 -9.08 -22.47
C LEU A 67 -14.45 -9.42 -23.89
N VAL A 68 -13.30 -10.06 -24.03
CA VAL A 68 -12.75 -10.48 -25.33
C VAL A 68 -13.57 -11.60 -25.96
N GLN A 69 -14.06 -12.56 -25.16
CA GLN A 69 -14.91 -13.65 -25.63
C GLN A 69 -16.24 -13.19 -26.23
N GLN A 70 -16.75 -12.02 -25.85
CA GLN A 70 -17.95 -11.43 -26.45
C GLN A 70 -17.74 -10.95 -27.91
N GLY A 71 -16.52 -11.02 -28.40
CA GLY A 71 -16.13 -10.64 -29.75
C GLY A 71 -15.80 -9.17 -29.88
N GLY A 72 -15.14 -8.82 -30.97
CA GLY A 72 -14.75 -7.46 -31.28
C GLY A 72 -13.61 -7.41 -32.31
N SER A 73 -13.28 -6.20 -32.74
CA SER A 73 -12.12 -5.95 -33.61
C SER A 73 -10.82 -6.20 -32.85
N GLU A 74 -9.72 -6.40 -33.57
CA GLU A 74 -8.38 -6.54 -32.96
C GLU A 74 -8.03 -5.31 -32.11
N SER A 75 -8.40 -4.12 -32.56
CA SER A 75 -8.21 -2.87 -31.79
C SER A 75 -8.99 -2.88 -30.47
N TRP A 76 -10.20 -3.46 -30.45
CA TRP A 76 -10.98 -3.63 -29.23
C TRP A 76 -10.30 -4.58 -28.25
N ILE A 77 -9.87 -5.74 -28.73
CA ILE A 77 -9.17 -6.75 -27.91
C ILE A 77 -7.90 -6.15 -27.31
N PHE A 78 -7.12 -5.44 -28.11
CA PHE A 78 -5.93 -4.74 -27.64
C PHE A 78 -6.28 -3.68 -26.58
N GLY A 79 -7.29 -2.86 -26.81
CA GLY A 79 -7.73 -1.81 -25.87
C GLY A 79 -8.18 -2.39 -24.51
N VAL A 80 -8.98 -3.46 -24.52
CA VAL A 80 -9.40 -4.16 -23.30
C VAL A 80 -8.18 -4.66 -22.53
N ARG A 81 -7.30 -5.40 -23.16
CA ARG A 81 -6.10 -5.95 -22.52
C ARG A 81 -5.18 -4.87 -21.98
N ALA A 82 -4.93 -3.82 -22.77
CA ALA A 82 -4.09 -2.69 -22.36
C ALA A 82 -4.68 -1.98 -21.13
N TYR A 83 -5.98 -1.74 -21.10
CA TYR A 83 -6.66 -1.12 -19.95
C TYR A 83 -6.47 -1.93 -18.67
N PHE A 84 -6.71 -3.23 -18.70
CA PHE A 84 -6.61 -4.07 -17.49
C PHE A 84 -5.16 -4.31 -17.08
N ILE A 85 -4.21 -4.44 -18.01
CA ILE A 85 -2.78 -4.50 -17.69
C ILE A 85 -2.34 -3.20 -16.99
N PHE A 86 -2.77 -2.05 -17.50
CA PHE A 86 -2.46 -0.77 -16.88
C PHE A 86 -3.10 -0.62 -15.49
N ALA A 87 -4.37 -1.00 -15.35
CA ALA A 87 -5.07 -0.97 -14.07
C ALA A 87 -4.42 -1.87 -13.01
N VAL A 88 -4.08 -3.13 -13.36
CA VAL A 88 -3.43 -4.05 -12.42
C VAL A 88 -2.00 -3.62 -12.08
N SER A 89 -1.30 -3.02 -13.03
CA SER A 89 0.06 -2.52 -12.79
C SER A 89 0.06 -1.36 -11.78
N ILE A 90 -0.84 -0.40 -11.94
CA ILE A 90 -0.91 0.78 -11.05
C ILE A 90 -1.63 0.45 -9.74
N GLY A 91 -2.84 -0.09 -9.80
CA GLY A 91 -3.65 -0.37 -8.61
C GLY A 91 -3.16 -1.58 -7.83
N GLY A 92 -2.86 -2.67 -8.52
CA GLY A 92 -2.41 -3.92 -7.91
C GLY A 92 -0.94 -3.88 -7.52
N LEU A 93 -0.04 -3.97 -8.48
CA LEU A 93 1.39 -4.17 -8.19
C LEU A 93 2.02 -2.97 -7.48
N LEU A 94 1.89 -1.76 -8.03
CA LEU A 94 2.48 -0.56 -7.42
C LEU A 94 1.76 -0.15 -6.13
N GLY A 95 0.42 -0.20 -6.13
CA GLY A 95 -0.38 0.18 -4.97
C GLY A 95 -0.11 -0.71 -3.75
N LEU A 96 -0.14 -2.03 -3.91
CA LEU A 96 0.16 -2.98 -2.84
C LEU A 96 1.62 -2.90 -2.40
N SER A 97 2.56 -2.71 -3.34
CA SER A 97 3.98 -2.55 -3.01
C SER A 97 4.23 -1.29 -2.19
N LEU A 98 3.59 -0.18 -2.53
CA LEU A 98 3.69 1.07 -1.78
C LEU A 98 3.07 0.93 -0.38
N ALA A 99 1.91 0.27 -0.25
CA ALA A 99 1.28 0.00 1.03
C ALA A 99 2.21 -0.82 1.95
N ASN A 100 2.82 -1.87 1.42
CA ASN A 100 3.78 -2.69 2.15
C ASN A 100 5.03 -1.90 2.55
N ALA A 101 5.60 -1.09 1.64
CA ALA A 101 6.78 -0.27 1.92
C ALA A 101 6.56 0.70 3.08
N ILE A 102 5.43 1.41 3.11
CA ILE A 102 5.12 2.35 4.19
C ILE A 102 4.82 1.63 5.50
N PHE A 103 4.16 0.47 5.46
CA PHE A 103 3.94 -0.32 6.65
C PHE A 103 5.27 -0.77 7.30
N VAL A 104 6.22 -1.24 6.49
CA VAL A 104 7.56 -1.64 6.94
C VAL A 104 8.34 -0.43 7.48
N ASP A 105 8.27 0.71 6.80
CA ASP A 105 8.97 1.93 7.21
C ASP A 105 8.49 2.43 8.59
N GLU A 106 7.19 2.50 8.82
CA GLU A 106 6.61 2.87 10.12
C GLU A 106 6.98 1.91 11.25
N MET A 107 7.04 0.60 10.97
CA MET A 107 7.50 -0.38 11.97
C MET A 107 8.98 -0.20 12.30
N THR A 108 9.80 0.13 11.31
CA THR A 108 11.25 0.35 11.47
C THR A 108 11.51 1.60 12.30
N ILE A 109 10.78 2.69 12.07
CA ILE A 109 10.88 3.93 12.86
C ILE A 109 10.58 3.67 14.34
N ASP A 110 9.53 2.90 14.66
CA ASP A 110 9.18 2.59 16.05
C ASP A 110 10.29 1.79 16.77
N ASN A 111 10.90 0.84 16.08
CA ASN A 111 12.03 0.07 16.62
C ASN A 111 13.28 0.95 16.84
N ASN A 112 13.59 1.84 15.90
CA ASN A 112 14.73 2.76 15.99
C ASN A 112 14.57 3.74 17.16
N MET A 113 13.37 4.27 17.40
CA MET A 113 13.11 5.15 18.55
C MET A 113 13.30 4.43 19.90
N LYS A 114 12.91 3.15 19.99
CA LYS A 114 13.16 2.35 21.19
C LYS A 114 14.65 2.11 21.43
N LEU A 115 15.37 1.78 20.35
CA LEU A 115 16.81 1.55 20.41
C LEU A 115 17.54 2.83 20.82
N GLU A 116 17.19 3.96 20.23
CA GLU A 116 17.77 5.27 20.57
C GLU A 116 17.55 5.64 22.04
N LYS A 117 16.36 5.36 22.59
CA LYS A 117 16.07 5.56 23.99
C LYS A 117 16.96 4.71 24.89
N LEU A 118 17.09 3.40 24.59
CA LEU A 118 17.96 2.49 25.33
C LEU A 118 19.42 2.92 25.28
N VAL A 119 19.91 3.33 24.11
CA VAL A 119 21.28 3.84 23.93
C VAL A 119 21.51 5.10 24.77
N ARG A 120 20.56 6.00 24.82
CA ARG A 120 20.64 7.22 25.66
C ARG A 120 20.65 6.89 27.15
N GLU A 121 19.86 5.93 27.60
CA GLU A 121 19.85 5.47 29.01
C GLU A 121 21.18 4.83 29.36
N LEU A 122 21.69 3.91 28.55
CA LEU A 122 23.01 3.30 28.75
C LEU A 122 24.14 4.34 28.77
N THR A 123 24.11 5.32 27.88
CA THR A 123 25.12 6.38 27.84
C THR A 123 25.11 7.22 29.12
N LYS A 124 23.95 7.48 29.72
CA LYS A 124 23.85 8.17 31.02
C LYS A 124 24.43 7.34 32.14
N GLU A 125 24.13 6.05 32.17
CA GLU A 125 24.60 5.12 33.20
C GLU A 125 26.13 4.96 33.13
N VAL A 126 26.68 4.77 31.96
CA VAL A 126 28.14 4.71 31.73
C VAL A 126 28.82 6.03 32.15
N ARG A 127 28.23 7.18 31.90
CA ARG A 127 28.76 8.47 32.33
C ARG A 127 28.75 8.58 33.87
N HIS A 128 27.66 8.19 34.51
CA HIS A 128 27.55 8.20 35.98
C HIS A 128 28.60 7.30 36.60
N LEU A 129 28.76 6.05 36.14
CA LEU A 129 29.79 5.14 36.60
C LEU A 129 31.22 5.66 36.43
N ARG A 130 31.47 6.30 35.27
CA ARG A 130 32.78 6.94 34.99
C ARG A 130 33.09 8.05 36.00
N ASP A 131 32.10 8.90 36.28
CA ASP A 131 32.27 10.03 37.21
C ASP A 131 32.43 9.53 38.65
N GLU A 132 31.76 8.45 39.04
CA GLU A 132 31.89 7.78 40.33
C GLU A 132 33.28 7.15 40.52
N VAL A 133 33.78 6.46 39.50
CA VAL A 133 35.15 5.89 39.48
C VAL A 133 36.22 7.00 39.56
N SER A 134 36.05 8.11 38.85
CA SER A 134 36.96 9.25 38.88
C SER A 134 37.00 9.85 40.30
N SER A 135 35.85 10.10 40.90
CA SER A 135 35.74 10.65 42.25
C SER A 135 36.36 9.74 43.33
N ASN A 136 36.22 8.39 43.18
CA ASN A 136 36.86 7.43 44.11
C ASN A 136 38.37 7.37 43.97
N ASN A 137 38.92 7.59 42.77
CA ASN A 137 40.37 7.64 42.55
C ASN A 137 40.97 8.90 43.19
N ASP A 138 40.31 10.07 43.00
CA ASP A 138 40.76 11.34 43.61
C ASP A 138 40.66 11.34 45.15
N ALA A 139 39.82 10.52 45.74
CA ALA A 139 39.69 10.40 47.17
C ALA A 139 40.73 9.47 47.81
N ASN A 140 41.45 8.65 47.02
CA ASN A 140 42.46 7.68 47.49
C ASN A 140 43.92 8.19 47.25
N GLU A 141 44.10 9.35 46.67
CA GLU A 141 45.41 10.08 46.59
C GLU A 141 45.48 11.14 47.67
#